data_bcb6d986c62b7db65f2857220c9d2bef
#
_entry.id   bcb6d986c62b7db65f2857220c9d2bef
#
_cell.length_a   1.000
_cell.length_b   1.000
_cell.length_c   1.000
_cell.angle_alpha   90.00
_cell.angle_beta   90.00
_cell.angle_gamma   90.00
#
_symmetry.space_group_name_H-M   'P 1'
#
loop_
_entity.id
_entity.type
_entity.pdbx_description
1 polymer ?
#
loop_
_entity_poly.entity_id
_entity_poly.type
_entity_poly.pdbx_seq_one_letter_code
_entity_poly.pdbx_strand_id
1 'polypeptide(L)'
;MYRFDIDINPVIAGKEIHLEGICEMLSSDTFKVTMTEPYKGLSVTKHFDDAEEMDMYATFSKVEKDLITLFEQETKRIESK
;
A
#
# COMPACT_ATOMS: atom_id res chain seq x y z
N MET A 1 -9.09 -0.39 -16.85
CA MET A 1 -8.08 -0.49 -15.80
C MET A 1 -8.70 -0.06 -14.48
N TYR A 2 -8.57 -0.87 -13.46
CA TYR A 2 -9.15 -0.61 -12.16
C TYR A 2 -8.15 0.10 -11.24
N ARG A 3 -8.62 1.14 -10.58
CA ARG A 3 -7.76 1.98 -9.74
C ARG A 3 -8.61 2.58 -8.62
N PHE A 4 -8.05 2.65 -7.40
CA PHE A 4 -8.73 3.30 -6.29
C PHE A 4 -7.74 4.02 -5.37
N ASP A 5 -8.23 5.04 -4.70
CA ASP A 5 -7.43 5.82 -3.77
C ASP A 5 -7.39 5.13 -2.40
N ILE A 6 -6.25 5.22 -1.74
CA ILE A 6 -6.04 4.71 -0.40
C ILE A 6 -5.85 5.89 0.54
N ASP A 7 -6.61 5.90 1.64
CA ASP A 7 -6.52 6.94 2.66
C ASP A 7 -6.78 6.26 4.00
N ILE A 8 -5.71 6.04 4.77
CA ILE A 8 -5.76 5.31 6.03
C ILE A 8 -4.97 6.05 7.10
N ASN A 9 -5.30 5.78 8.36
CA ASN A 9 -4.63 6.39 9.50
C ASN A 9 -4.20 5.31 10.49
N PRO A 10 -3.23 4.47 10.14
CA PRO A 10 -2.77 3.42 11.04
C PRO A 10 -1.97 3.96 12.20
N VAL A 11 -1.93 3.19 13.28
CA VAL A 11 -1.05 3.49 14.39
C VAL A 11 0.25 2.74 14.18
N ILE A 12 1.35 3.47 14.00
CA ILE A 12 2.67 2.91 13.75
C ILE A 12 3.62 3.44 14.82
N ALA A 13 4.25 2.55 15.56
CA ALA A 13 5.16 2.91 16.66
C ALA A 13 4.49 3.86 17.68
N GLY A 14 3.22 3.61 17.98
CA GLY A 14 2.48 4.40 18.95
C GLY A 14 1.92 5.72 18.46
N LYS A 15 2.11 6.05 17.17
CA LYS A 15 1.62 7.30 16.59
C LYS A 15 0.63 7.02 15.47
N GLU A 16 -0.43 7.81 15.42
CA GLU A 16 -1.36 7.76 14.29
C GLU A 16 -0.71 8.50 13.11
N ILE A 17 -0.53 7.79 12.02
CA ILE A 17 0.12 8.30 10.81
C ILE A 17 -0.91 8.32 9.68
N HIS A 18 -0.99 9.43 8.97
CA HIS A 18 -1.87 9.55 7.81
C HIS A 18 -1.12 9.06 6.56
N LEU A 19 -1.65 8.01 5.92
CA LEU A 19 -1.07 7.47 4.70
C LEU A 19 -2.05 7.62 3.55
N GLU A 20 -1.61 8.20 2.46
CA GLU A 20 -2.38 8.30 1.22
C GLU A 20 -1.63 7.62 0.10
N GLY A 21 -2.36 7.01 -0.79
CA GLY A 21 -1.77 6.35 -1.94
C GLY A 21 -2.80 5.98 -2.97
N ILE A 22 -2.33 5.31 -4.01
CA ILE A 22 -3.16 4.85 -5.12
C ILE A 22 -2.83 3.38 -5.34
N CYS A 23 -3.87 2.57 -5.46
CA CYS A 23 -3.74 1.17 -5.85
C CYS A 23 -4.25 1.02 -7.28
N GLU A 24 -3.41 0.50 -8.16
CA GLU A 24 -3.74 0.28 -9.56
C GLU A 24 -3.65 -1.19 -9.89
N MET A 25 -4.66 -1.72 -10.58
CA MET A 25 -4.64 -3.09 -11.07
C MET A 25 -3.96 -3.11 -12.43
N LEU A 26 -2.77 -3.70 -12.49
CA LEU A 26 -2.00 -3.78 -13.74
C LEU A 26 -2.48 -4.92 -14.62
N SER A 27 -2.98 -5.98 -14.00
CA SER A 27 -3.56 -7.13 -14.68
C SER A 27 -4.52 -7.83 -13.73
N SER A 28 -5.11 -8.95 -14.14
CA SER A 28 -6.09 -9.65 -13.32
C SER A 28 -5.53 -10.19 -11.99
N ASP A 29 -4.20 -10.28 -11.88
CA ASP A 29 -3.55 -10.85 -10.70
C ASP A 29 -2.44 -9.98 -10.11
N THR A 30 -2.25 -8.77 -10.63
CA THR A 30 -1.13 -7.92 -10.23
C THR A 30 -1.60 -6.51 -9.89
N PHE A 31 -1.22 -6.04 -8.69
CA PHE A 31 -1.47 -4.67 -8.25
C PHE A 31 -0.18 -3.92 -8.06
N LYS A 32 -0.27 -2.61 -8.25
CA LYS A 32 0.79 -1.69 -7.88
C LYS A 32 0.22 -0.67 -6.90
N VAL A 33 0.86 -0.55 -5.74
CA VAL A 33 0.52 0.47 -4.75
C VAL A 33 1.57 1.56 -4.83
N THR A 34 1.14 2.80 -5.01
CA THR A 34 2.04 3.96 -5.03
C THR A 34 1.64 4.91 -3.92
N MET A 35 2.56 5.19 -3.03
CA MET A 35 2.32 6.11 -1.92
C MET A 35 2.47 7.56 -2.39
N THR A 36 1.51 8.42 -2.01
CA THR A 36 1.59 9.85 -2.32
C THR A 36 1.93 10.68 -1.10
N GLU A 37 1.56 10.23 0.09
CA GLU A 37 1.87 10.86 1.37
C GLU A 37 2.16 9.78 2.41
N PRO A 38 3.16 9.94 3.28
CA PRO A 38 4.11 11.06 3.39
C PRO A 38 5.34 10.92 2.48
N TYR A 39 5.54 9.78 1.84
CA TYR A 39 6.70 9.54 0.96
C TYR A 39 6.24 9.35 -0.48
N LYS A 40 6.20 10.46 -1.21
CA LYS A 40 5.71 10.47 -2.59
C LYS A 40 6.57 9.62 -3.52
N GLY A 41 5.89 8.80 -4.32
CA GLY A 41 6.54 7.98 -5.33
C GLY A 41 7.00 6.61 -4.85
N LEU A 42 6.93 6.35 -3.57
CA LEU A 42 7.28 5.04 -3.00
C LEU A 42 6.24 4.03 -3.46
N SER A 43 6.68 2.94 -4.08
CA SER A 43 5.74 1.98 -4.65
C SER A 43 6.14 0.53 -4.41
N VAL A 44 5.15 -0.35 -4.40
CA VAL A 44 5.35 -1.79 -4.34
C VAL A 44 4.37 -2.46 -5.28
N THR A 45 4.82 -3.50 -5.95
CA THR A 45 3.98 -4.32 -6.83
C THR A 45 3.72 -5.63 -6.13
N LYS A 46 2.47 -6.04 -6.09
CA LYS A 46 2.05 -7.28 -5.46
C LYS A 46 1.35 -8.18 -6.48
N HIS A 47 1.75 -9.43 -6.47
CA HIS A 47 1.19 -10.46 -7.34
C HIS A 47 0.33 -11.41 -6.50
N PHE A 48 -0.85 -11.73 -6.98
CA PHE A 48 -1.78 -12.65 -6.30
C PHE A 48 -1.81 -13.98 -7.02
N ASP A 49 -1.75 -15.07 -6.25
CA ASP A 49 -1.76 -16.41 -6.81
C ASP A 49 -3.14 -16.82 -7.32
N ASP A 50 -4.18 -16.20 -6.81
CA ASP A 50 -5.56 -16.56 -7.15
C ASP A 50 -6.37 -15.29 -7.44
N ALA A 51 -6.72 -15.11 -8.72
CA ALA A 51 -7.49 -13.95 -9.16
C ALA A 51 -8.91 -13.92 -8.59
N GLU A 52 -9.45 -15.06 -8.17
CA GLU A 52 -10.81 -15.13 -7.60
C GLU A 52 -10.90 -14.48 -6.23
N GLU A 53 -9.78 -14.32 -5.53
CA GLU A 53 -9.75 -13.66 -4.24
C GLU A 53 -9.72 -12.14 -4.33
N MET A 54 -9.78 -11.60 -5.53
CA MET A 54 -9.69 -10.16 -5.74
C MET A 54 -11.05 -9.48 -5.63
N ASP A 55 -11.72 -9.64 -4.48
CA ASP A 55 -12.81 -8.75 -4.17
C ASP A 55 -12.24 -7.47 -3.55
N MET A 56 -13.03 -6.41 -3.52
CA MET A 56 -12.56 -5.11 -3.06
C MET A 56 -12.09 -5.11 -1.61
N TYR A 57 -12.75 -5.88 -0.75
CA TYR A 57 -12.41 -5.92 0.67
C TYR A 57 -11.11 -6.67 0.93
N ALA A 58 -10.96 -7.84 0.33
CA ALA A 58 -9.74 -8.62 0.47
C ALA A 58 -8.54 -7.86 -0.12
N THR A 59 -8.75 -7.22 -1.25
CA THR A 59 -7.72 -6.40 -1.89
C THR A 59 -7.31 -5.24 -1.01
N PHE A 60 -8.28 -4.52 -0.44
CA PHE A 60 -8.01 -3.38 0.42
C PHE A 60 -7.20 -3.79 1.65
N SER A 61 -7.58 -4.88 2.31
CA SER A 61 -6.85 -5.35 3.49
C SER A 61 -5.42 -5.74 3.19
N LYS A 62 -5.17 -6.39 2.06
CA LYS A 62 -3.82 -6.79 1.65
C LYS A 62 -2.98 -5.57 1.27
N VAL A 63 -3.58 -4.64 0.58
CA VAL A 63 -2.90 -3.40 0.18
C VAL A 63 -2.58 -2.52 1.37
N GLU A 64 -3.48 -2.47 2.36
CA GLU A 64 -3.25 -1.71 3.58
C GLU A 64 -2.00 -2.18 4.32
N LYS A 65 -1.85 -3.50 4.48
CA LYS A 65 -0.66 -4.06 5.12
C LYS A 65 0.61 -3.74 4.35
N ASP A 66 0.55 -3.85 3.04
CA ASP A 66 1.72 -3.58 2.19
C ASP A 66 2.12 -2.11 2.26
N LEU A 67 1.15 -1.21 2.31
CA LEU A 67 1.40 0.21 2.43
C LEU A 67 2.06 0.57 3.77
N ILE A 68 1.57 -0.04 4.86
CA ILE A 68 2.15 0.16 6.19
C ILE A 68 3.57 -0.37 6.24
N THR A 69 3.80 -1.57 5.70
CA THR A 69 5.13 -2.17 5.65
C THR A 69 6.11 -1.30 4.85
N LEU A 70 5.65 -0.77 3.72
CA LEU A 70 6.44 0.11 2.88
C LEU A 70 6.82 1.38 3.64
N PHE A 71 5.88 1.96 4.37
CA PHE A 71 6.13 3.14 5.18
C PHE A 71 7.16 2.85 6.28
N GLU A 72 7.01 1.73 6.97
CA GLU A 72 7.94 1.35 8.04
C GLU A 72 9.36 1.14 7.53
N GLN A 73 9.49 0.48 6.38
CA GLN A 73 10.79 0.25 5.75
C GLN A 73 11.46 1.57 5.36
N GLU A 74 10.71 2.49 4.80
CA GLU A 74 11.25 3.78 4.39
C GLU A 74 11.64 4.62 5.58
N THR A 75 10.85 4.60 6.65
CA THR A 75 11.17 5.31 7.89
C THR A 75 12.47 4.78 8.50
N LYS A 76 12.66 3.47 8.54
CA LYS A 76 13.88 2.87 9.04
C LYS A 76 15.10 3.23 8.18
N ARG A 77 14.91 3.25 6.87
CA ARG A 77 15.99 3.62 5.93
C ARG A 77 16.45 5.05 6.17
N ILE A 78 15.51 5.97 6.40
CA ILE A 78 15.83 7.36 6.67
C ILE A 78 16.51 7.53 8.03
N GLU A 79 15.98 6.85 9.07
CA GLU A 79 16.52 6.95 10.42
C GLU A 79 17.91 6.32 10.56
N SER A 80 18.23 5.34 9.72
CA SER A 80 19.52 4.67 9.79
C SER A 80 20.67 5.46 9.14
N LYS A 81 20.36 6.57 8.53
CA LYS A 81 21.34 7.49 8.02
C LYS A 81 21.71 8.48 9.12
#